data_503dd22d5e9818564f43c4c11bcfb2cd
#
_entry.id   503dd22d5e9818564f43c4c11bcfb2cd
#
_cell.length_a   1.000
_cell.length_b   1.000
_cell.length_c   1.000
_cell.angle_alpha   90.00
_cell.angle_beta   90.00
_cell.angle_gamma   90.00
#
_symmetry.space_group_name_H-M   'P 1'
#
loop_
_entity.id
_entity.type
_entity.pdbx_description
1 polymer ?
#
loop_
_entity_poly.entity_id
_entity_poly.type
_entity_poly.pdbx_seq_one_letter_code
_entity_poly.pdbx_strand_id
1 'polypeptide(L)'
;SDRPLRIIQAWIRNTTVTPDIDIPLNILSRQEYNTLGSKFSEGTANSIWLTPGQTSSTVKLFLTPDATAVATFTVYMVVQKPISDINAASDVPEFPNEWMQALIWGLADQLALEYGLPVNHRQEVMLKAEKYRELLTDWDTEYESTFFTPDRRMAVNFGRF
;
A
#
# COMPACT_ATOMS: atom_id res chain seq x y z
N SER A 1 -9.70 12.01 3.46
CA SER A 1 -8.31 12.51 3.41
C SER A 1 -7.53 11.72 2.38
N ASP A 2 -7.02 12.38 1.34
CA ASP A 2 -6.22 11.74 0.26
C ASP A 2 -4.78 11.40 0.67
N ARG A 3 -4.50 11.41 1.96
CA ARG A 3 -3.17 11.13 2.49
C ARG A 3 -2.80 9.66 2.35
N PRO A 4 -1.74 9.30 1.59
CA PRO A 4 -1.27 7.93 1.54
C PRO A 4 -0.67 7.49 2.89
N LEU A 5 -0.99 6.26 3.31
CA LEU A 5 -0.45 5.63 4.52
C LEU A 5 0.90 4.95 4.23
N ARG A 6 0.97 4.25 3.11
CA ARG A 6 2.19 3.57 2.64
C ARG A 6 2.19 3.40 1.12
N ILE A 7 3.36 3.22 0.56
CA ILE A 7 3.55 2.82 -0.82
C ILE A 7 3.57 1.28 -0.86
N ILE A 8 2.80 0.69 -1.78
CA ILE A 8 2.80 -0.75 -2.05
C ILE A 8 3.77 -1.06 -3.18
N GLN A 9 3.67 -0.31 -4.28
CA GLN A 9 4.55 -0.41 -5.44
C GLN A 9 4.88 0.98 -5.97
N ALA A 10 6.06 1.15 -6.57
CA ALA A 10 6.44 2.37 -7.24
C ALA A 10 7.35 2.08 -8.44
N TRP A 11 7.20 2.88 -9.48
CA TRP A 11 8.05 2.83 -10.68
C TRP A 11 8.14 4.21 -11.32
N ILE A 12 9.16 4.38 -12.14
CA ILE A 12 9.27 5.52 -13.06
C ILE A 12 8.98 5.04 -14.47
N ARG A 13 8.22 5.81 -15.21
CA ARG A 13 7.86 5.52 -16.60
C ARG A 13 8.57 6.49 -17.52
N ASN A 14 9.27 5.94 -18.49
CA ASN A 14 9.80 6.70 -19.61
C ASN A 14 8.73 6.80 -20.69
N THR A 15 8.20 8.01 -20.89
CA THR A 15 7.16 8.31 -21.88
C THR A 15 7.73 8.90 -23.18
N THR A 16 9.06 9.04 -23.28
CA THR A 16 9.71 9.58 -24.49
C THR A 16 10.00 8.50 -25.54
N VAL A 17 9.81 7.23 -25.18
CA VAL A 17 10.00 6.06 -26.07
C VAL A 17 8.68 5.34 -26.29
N THR A 18 8.57 4.65 -27.41
CA THR A 18 7.38 3.85 -27.75
C THR A 18 7.80 2.41 -28.03
N PRO A 19 7.28 1.39 -27.30
CA PRO A 19 6.36 1.53 -26.17
C PRO A 19 7.01 2.14 -24.92
N ASP A 20 6.18 2.67 -24.00
CA ASP A 20 6.62 3.17 -22.70
C ASP A 20 7.40 2.10 -21.93
N ILE A 21 8.44 2.53 -21.21
CA ILE A 21 9.28 1.62 -20.41
C ILE A 21 9.12 1.95 -18.94
N ASP A 22 8.71 0.95 -18.16
CA ASP A 22 8.57 1.05 -16.70
C ASP A 22 9.81 0.49 -16.00
N ILE A 23 10.37 1.27 -15.09
CA ILE A 23 11.53 0.91 -14.28
C ILE A 23 11.10 0.91 -12.82
N PRO A 24 11.09 -0.25 -12.13
CA PRO A 24 10.67 -0.33 -10.74
C PRO A 24 11.60 0.46 -9.82
N LEU A 25 11.02 1.10 -8.79
CA LEU A 25 11.73 1.79 -7.73
C LEU A 25 11.77 0.92 -6.47
N ASN A 26 12.91 0.91 -5.78
CA ASN A 26 13.01 0.27 -4.48
C ASN A 26 12.32 1.13 -3.41
N ILE A 27 11.39 0.55 -2.67
CA ILE A 27 10.73 1.24 -1.56
C ILE A 27 11.64 1.09 -0.33
N LEU A 28 12.14 2.23 0.16
CA LEU A 28 13.05 2.27 1.31
C LEU A 28 12.28 2.46 2.61
N SER A 29 12.76 1.81 3.66
CA SER A 29 12.39 2.14 5.03
C SER A 29 13.05 3.46 5.46
N ARG A 30 12.58 4.02 6.58
CA ARG A 30 13.19 5.23 7.18
C ARG A 30 14.67 5.03 7.49
N GLN A 31 15.02 3.86 7.99
CA GLN A 31 16.40 3.54 8.36
C GLN A 31 17.29 3.46 7.12
N GLU A 32 16.88 2.73 6.10
CA GLU A 32 17.61 2.59 4.84
C GLU A 32 17.83 3.96 4.18
N TYR A 33 16.80 4.80 4.09
CA TYR A 33 16.95 6.15 3.55
C TYR A 33 17.94 6.99 4.37
N ASN A 34 17.94 6.87 5.71
CA ASN A 34 18.83 7.64 6.56
C ASN A 34 20.30 7.21 6.46
N THR A 35 20.56 5.94 6.14
CA THR A 35 21.92 5.39 5.95
C THR A 35 22.53 5.75 4.59
N LEU A 36 21.76 6.28 3.65
CA LEU A 36 22.29 6.74 2.36
C LEU A 36 23.31 7.87 2.56
N GLY A 37 24.51 7.67 2.05
CA GLY A 37 25.62 8.59 2.25
C GLY A 37 25.43 9.93 1.55
N SER A 38 25.08 9.93 0.26
CA SER A 38 24.98 11.14 -0.56
C SER A 38 23.53 11.34 -1.04
N LYS A 39 22.68 11.95 -0.20
CA LYS A 39 21.25 12.14 -0.48
C LYS A 39 20.95 13.14 -1.59
N PHE A 40 21.92 13.96 -1.94
CA PHE A 40 21.79 15.00 -2.96
C PHE A 40 22.49 14.64 -4.28
N SER A 41 22.95 13.40 -4.44
CA SER A 41 23.46 12.94 -5.74
C SER A 41 22.35 12.99 -6.77
N GLU A 42 22.65 13.64 -7.89
CA GLU A 42 21.71 13.81 -8.99
C GLU A 42 21.74 12.63 -9.96
N GLY A 43 20.61 12.37 -10.60
CA GLY A 43 20.47 11.32 -11.62
C GLY A 43 19.05 10.76 -11.70
N THR A 44 18.92 9.63 -12.39
CA THR A 44 17.65 8.90 -12.47
C THR A 44 17.36 8.24 -11.14
N ALA A 45 16.18 8.51 -10.56
CA ALA A 45 15.76 7.90 -9.31
C ALA A 45 15.71 6.38 -9.41
N ASN A 46 16.22 5.69 -8.38
CA ASN A 46 16.18 4.23 -8.26
C ASN A 46 15.45 3.77 -7.00
N SER A 47 15.18 4.68 -6.08
CA SER A 47 14.53 4.36 -4.82
C SER A 47 13.59 5.47 -4.37
N ILE A 48 12.60 5.10 -3.57
CA ILE A 48 11.55 5.98 -3.08
C ILE A 48 11.31 5.72 -1.59
N TRP A 49 11.06 6.80 -0.84
CA TRP A 49 10.66 6.73 0.56
C TRP A 49 9.50 7.68 0.83
N LEU A 50 8.49 7.18 1.57
CA LEU A 50 7.33 7.94 2.01
C LEU A 50 7.49 8.31 3.49
N THR A 51 7.39 9.61 3.78
CA THR A 51 7.26 10.11 5.15
C THR A 51 5.79 10.43 5.41
N PRO A 52 5.07 9.63 6.21
CA PRO A 52 3.69 9.96 6.55
C PRO A 52 3.65 11.18 7.47
N GLY A 53 2.84 12.16 7.14
CA GLY A 53 2.53 13.31 7.97
C GLY A 53 1.09 13.25 8.51
N GLN A 54 0.64 14.24 9.23
CA GLN A 54 -0.71 14.27 9.81
C GLN A 54 -1.79 14.54 8.74
N THR A 55 -1.57 15.51 7.88
CA THR A 55 -2.52 15.94 6.82
C THR A 55 -2.05 15.56 5.42
N SER A 56 -0.75 15.52 5.19
CA SER A 56 -0.11 15.19 3.92
C SER A 56 1.09 14.30 4.15
N SER A 57 1.48 13.55 3.13
CA SER A 57 2.67 12.71 3.15
C SER A 57 3.72 13.29 2.19
N THR A 58 4.99 13.18 2.56
CA THR A 58 6.10 13.65 1.72
C THR A 58 6.79 12.45 1.09
N VAL A 59 6.91 12.48 -0.23
CA VAL A 59 7.68 11.51 -1.00
C VAL A 59 9.09 12.04 -1.22
N LYS A 60 10.08 11.21 -0.98
CA LYS A 60 11.49 11.49 -1.26
C LYS A 60 12.05 10.46 -2.23
N LEU A 61 12.73 10.92 -3.25
CA LEU A 61 13.41 10.10 -4.24
C LEU A 61 14.91 10.04 -3.94
N PHE A 62 15.52 8.94 -4.27
CA PHE A 62 16.96 8.73 -4.35
C PHE A 62 17.26 7.97 -5.65
N LEU A 63 18.12 8.46 -6.52
CA LEU A 63 18.82 9.75 -6.59
C LEU A 63 17.83 10.91 -6.77
N THR A 64 18.33 12.14 -6.49
CA THR A 64 17.56 13.37 -6.80
C THR A 64 17.48 13.53 -8.32
N PRO A 65 16.26 13.63 -8.91
CA PRO A 65 16.12 13.73 -10.34
C PRO A 65 16.83 14.97 -10.89
N ASP A 66 17.69 14.79 -11.87
CA ASP A 66 18.29 15.88 -12.65
C ASP A 66 17.31 16.40 -13.71
N ALA A 67 17.69 17.46 -14.43
CA ALA A 67 16.83 18.06 -15.46
C ALA A 67 16.45 17.07 -16.57
N THR A 68 17.32 16.13 -16.92
CA THR A 68 17.07 15.10 -17.93
C THR A 68 16.07 14.08 -17.40
N ALA A 69 16.24 13.62 -16.17
CA ALA A 69 15.33 12.69 -15.54
C ALA A 69 13.92 13.28 -15.37
N VAL A 70 13.82 14.55 -14.98
CA VAL A 70 12.53 15.26 -14.86
C VAL A 70 11.81 15.38 -16.20
N ALA A 71 12.55 15.62 -17.28
CA ALA A 71 11.98 15.71 -18.63
C ALA A 71 11.56 14.35 -19.22
N THR A 72 12.17 13.27 -18.76
CA THR A 72 12.03 11.94 -19.38
C THR A 72 11.09 11.02 -18.61
N PHE A 73 11.06 11.12 -17.28
CA PHE A 73 10.38 10.16 -16.42
C PHE A 73 9.23 10.76 -15.62
N THR A 74 8.16 10.00 -15.52
CA THR A 74 7.05 10.26 -14.59
C THR A 74 7.04 9.21 -13.50
N VAL A 75 6.86 9.62 -12.24
CA VAL A 75 6.77 8.70 -11.11
C VAL A 75 5.33 8.21 -10.96
N TYR A 76 5.15 6.90 -10.91
CA TYR A 76 3.91 6.23 -10.62
C TYR A 76 4.04 5.45 -9.31
N MET A 77 2.98 5.43 -8.52
CA MET A 77 2.96 4.68 -7.28
C MET A 77 1.55 4.15 -6.97
N VAL A 78 1.52 2.93 -6.47
CA VAL A 78 0.34 2.32 -5.85
C VAL A 78 0.45 2.57 -4.36
N VAL A 79 -0.56 3.21 -3.79
CA VAL A 79 -0.54 3.60 -2.38
C VAL A 79 -1.77 3.09 -1.66
N GLN A 80 -1.60 2.73 -0.40
CA GLN A 80 -2.71 2.49 0.50
C GLN A 80 -3.17 3.81 1.10
N LYS A 81 -4.47 4.11 0.96
CA LYS A 81 -5.12 5.27 1.58
C LYS A 81 -6.02 4.84 2.73
N PRO A 82 -6.27 5.70 3.72
CA PRO A 82 -7.36 5.46 4.67
C PRO A 82 -8.70 5.55 3.93
N ILE A 83 -9.68 4.79 4.38
CA ILE A 83 -11.06 4.92 3.90
C ILE A 83 -11.58 6.31 4.28
N SER A 84 -12.31 6.94 3.38
CA SER A 84 -12.92 8.24 3.64
C SER A 84 -13.98 8.14 4.74
N ASP A 85 -13.97 9.10 5.67
CA ASP A 85 -14.97 9.16 6.73
C ASP A 85 -16.37 9.40 6.14
N ILE A 86 -17.35 8.68 6.66
CA ILE A 86 -18.77 8.88 6.34
C ILE A 86 -19.29 9.96 7.27
N ASN A 87 -19.41 11.19 6.79
CA ASN A 87 -19.83 12.35 7.62
C ASN A 87 -21.31 12.71 7.44
N ALA A 88 -21.94 12.24 6.37
CA ALA A 88 -23.35 12.50 6.07
C ALA A 88 -24.06 11.21 5.63
N ALA A 89 -25.36 11.15 5.83
CA ALA A 89 -26.19 10.03 5.40
C ALA A 89 -26.26 9.88 3.85
N SER A 90 -25.86 10.90 3.13
CA SER A 90 -25.75 10.88 1.64
C SER A 90 -24.41 10.43 1.11
N ASP A 91 -23.41 10.23 1.99
CA ASP A 91 -22.08 9.82 1.57
C ASP A 91 -22.12 8.37 1.10
N VAL A 92 -21.50 8.12 -0.05
CA VAL A 92 -21.35 6.78 -0.59
C VAL A 92 -20.00 6.23 -0.15
N PRO A 93 -19.99 5.09 0.57
CA PRO A 93 -18.73 4.49 1.01
C PRO A 93 -17.86 4.06 -0.17
N GLU A 94 -16.56 4.31 -0.08
CA GLU A 94 -15.55 3.95 -1.10
C GLU A 94 -15.09 2.49 -0.99
N PHE A 95 -16.01 1.54 -0.76
CA PHE A 95 -15.64 0.13 -0.72
C PHE A 95 -16.58 -0.74 -1.59
N PRO A 96 -16.09 -1.90 -2.06
CA PRO A 96 -16.86 -2.82 -2.87
C PRO A 96 -18.15 -3.28 -2.19
N ASN A 97 -19.18 -3.59 -2.98
CA ASN A 97 -20.48 -4.03 -2.46
C ASN A 97 -20.38 -5.30 -1.61
N GLU A 98 -19.39 -6.14 -1.85
CA GLU A 98 -19.10 -7.37 -1.12
C GLU A 98 -18.81 -7.11 0.37
N TRP A 99 -18.26 -5.94 0.69
CA TRP A 99 -17.94 -5.52 2.06
C TRP A 99 -19.18 -5.09 2.86
N MET A 100 -20.27 -4.78 2.18
CA MET A 100 -21.47 -4.23 2.81
C MET A 100 -22.01 -5.12 3.93
N GLN A 101 -22.07 -6.45 3.70
CA GLN A 101 -22.59 -7.40 4.68
C GLN A 101 -21.69 -7.47 5.93
N ALA A 102 -20.38 -7.45 5.76
CA ALA A 102 -19.46 -7.48 6.89
C ALA A 102 -19.52 -6.21 7.72
N LEU A 103 -19.70 -5.06 7.07
CA LEU A 103 -19.88 -3.79 7.78
C LEU A 103 -21.19 -3.74 8.55
N ILE A 104 -22.31 -4.19 7.95
CA ILE A 104 -23.62 -4.25 8.61
C ILE A 104 -23.56 -5.15 9.85
N TRP A 105 -23.04 -6.36 9.71
CA TRP A 105 -22.96 -7.31 10.82
C TRP A 105 -21.92 -6.90 11.86
N GLY A 106 -20.78 -6.31 11.43
CA GLY A 106 -19.76 -5.77 12.32
C GLY A 106 -20.30 -4.61 13.17
N LEU A 107 -21.05 -3.70 12.55
CA LEU A 107 -21.74 -2.61 13.26
C LEU A 107 -22.81 -3.13 14.20
N ALA A 108 -23.61 -4.11 13.77
CA ALA A 108 -24.64 -4.73 14.59
C ALA A 108 -24.04 -5.41 15.83
N ASP A 109 -22.89 -6.05 15.73
CA ASP A 109 -22.18 -6.65 16.87
C ASP A 109 -21.72 -5.60 17.88
N GLN A 110 -21.19 -4.46 17.44
CA GLN A 110 -20.80 -3.36 18.32
C GLN A 110 -22.01 -2.74 19.03
N LEU A 111 -23.09 -2.48 18.29
CA LEU A 111 -24.32 -1.88 18.85
C LEU A 111 -25.09 -2.84 19.76
N ALA A 112 -24.95 -4.16 19.58
CA ALA A 112 -25.64 -5.15 20.38
C ALA A 112 -25.39 -4.99 21.90
N LEU A 113 -24.21 -4.50 22.29
CA LEU A 113 -23.87 -4.18 23.67
C LEU A 113 -24.62 -2.96 24.19
N GLU A 114 -24.65 -1.88 23.39
CA GLU A 114 -25.27 -0.60 23.78
C GLU A 114 -26.78 -0.71 23.88
N TYR A 115 -27.40 -1.51 23.00
CA TYR A 115 -28.86 -1.70 22.98
C TYR A 115 -29.34 -2.86 23.86
N GLY A 116 -28.46 -3.49 24.67
CA GLY A 116 -28.82 -4.51 25.64
C GLY A 116 -29.45 -5.74 25.02
N LEU A 117 -28.98 -6.21 23.87
CA LEU A 117 -29.49 -7.38 23.18
C LEU A 117 -29.40 -8.64 24.08
N PRO A 118 -30.44 -9.51 24.14
CA PRO A 118 -30.38 -10.77 24.88
C PRO A 118 -29.20 -11.62 24.42
N VAL A 119 -28.58 -12.37 25.34
CA VAL A 119 -27.34 -13.12 25.12
C VAL A 119 -27.43 -14.06 23.92
N ASN A 120 -28.56 -14.72 23.73
CA ASN A 120 -28.79 -15.67 22.61
C ASN A 120 -28.69 -14.95 21.24
N HIS A 121 -29.37 -13.81 21.10
CA HIS A 121 -29.34 -13.02 19.86
C HIS A 121 -27.99 -12.38 19.62
N ARG A 122 -27.30 -11.98 20.71
CA ARG A 122 -25.95 -11.42 20.61
C ARG A 122 -24.96 -12.47 20.05
N GLN A 123 -25.04 -13.72 20.49
CA GLN A 123 -24.19 -14.79 19.95
C GLN A 123 -24.42 -15.02 18.46
N GLU A 124 -25.67 -14.98 18.00
CA GLU A 124 -25.98 -15.09 16.56
C GLU A 124 -25.41 -13.94 15.75
N VAL A 125 -25.49 -12.69 16.24
CA VAL A 125 -24.94 -11.51 15.58
C VAL A 125 -23.42 -11.61 15.50
N MET A 126 -22.76 -11.97 16.61
CA MET A 126 -21.32 -12.15 16.69
C MET A 126 -20.81 -13.21 15.69
N LEU A 127 -21.45 -14.38 15.66
CA LEU A 127 -21.09 -15.45 14.72
C LEU A 127 -21.23 -15.02 13.25
N LYS A 128 -22.29 -14.26 12.93
CA LYS A 128 -22.45 -13.71 11.58
C LYS A 128 -21.40 -12.65 11.25
N ALA A 129 -21.09 -11.76 12.19
CA ALA A 129 -20.05 -10.75 12.01
C ALA A 129 -18.67 -11.39 11.75
N GLU A 130 -18.33 -12.43 12.53
CA GLU A 130 -17.09 -13.18 12.37
C GLU A 130 -17.02 -13.90 11.02
N LYS A 131 -18.08 -14.61 10.65
CA LYS A 131 -18.17 -15.30 9.35
C LYS A 131 -17.97 -14.35 8.16
N TYR A 132 -18.64 -13.20 8.15
CA TYR A 132 -18.49 -12.25 7.05
C TYR A 132 -17.12 -11.56 7.06
N ARG A 133 -16.49 -11.38 8.23
CA ARG A 133 -15.12 -10.89 8.32
C ARG A 133 -14.12 -11.89 7.74
N GLU A 134 -14.26 -13.18 8.05
CA GLU A 134 -13.42 -14.25 7.48
C GLU A 134 -13.55 -14.31 5.96
N LEU A 135 -14.78 -14.29 5.43
CA LEU A 135 -15.01 -14.28 3.98
C LEU A 135 -14.34 -13.11 3.28
N LEU A 136 -14.30 -11.92 3.91
CA LEU A 136 -13.62 -10.77 3.35
C LEU A 136 -12.10 -10.91 3.39
N THR A 137 -11.57 -11.45 4.49
CA THR A 137 -10.13 -11.66 4.64
C THR A 137 -9.62 -12.64 3.58
N ASP A 138 -10.39 -13.70 3.31
CA ASP A 138 -10.06 -14.67 2.27
C ASP A 138 -10.11 -14.05 0.85
N TRP A 139 -11.07 -13.16 0.62
CA TRP A 139 -11.23 -12.51 -0.68
C TRP A 139 -10.15 -11.43 -0.95
N ASP A 140 -9.69 -10.73 0.10
CA ASP A 140 -8.66 -9.67 0.01
C ASP A 140 -7.23 -10.25 0.04
N THR A 141 -7.08 -11.57 0.08
CA THR A 141 -5.77 -12.22 0.05
C THR A 141 -5.21 -12.18 -1.37
N GLU A 142 -4.18 -11.36 -1.58
CA GLU A 142 -3.44 -11.31 -2.84
C GLU A 142 -2.56 -12.56 -2.97
N TYR A 143 -2.84 -13.39 -3.98
CA TYR A 143 -2.00 -14.55 -4.31
C TYR A 143 -0.75 -14.09 -5.06
N GLU A 144 0.24 -13.56 -4.37
CA GLU A 144 1.53 -13.31 -4.96
C GLU A 144 2.34 -14.60 -5.09
N SER A 145 2.80 -14.87 -6.31
CA SER A 145 3.82 -15.88 -6.55
C SER A 145 5.18 -15.33 -6.11
N THR A 146 5.66 -15.76 -4.94
CA THR A 146 6.99 -15.39 -4.45
C THR A 146 8.06 -16.13 -5.25
N PHE A 147 8.66 -15.46 -6.22
CA PHE A 147 9.87 -15.95 -6.87
C PHE A 147 11.09 -15.62 -6.02
N PHE A 148 11.69 -16.62 -5.41
CA PHE A 148 13.02 -16.49 -4.83
C PHE A 148 14.05 -16.40 -5.94
N THR A 149 14.49 -15.19 -6.29
CA THR A 149 15.69 -15.01 -7.09
C THR A 149 16.90 -15.10 -6.17
N PRO A 150 17.78 -16.12 -6.33
CA PRO A 150 19.02 -16.19 -5.56
C PRO A 150 19.84 -14.93 -5.79
N ASP A 151 20.39 -14.36 -4.71
CA ASP A 151 21.26 -13.19 -4.84
C ASP A 151 22.46 -13.56 -5.74
N ARG A 152 22.55 -12.91 -6.89
CA ARG A 152 23.64 -13.12 -7.86
C ARG A 152 25.04 -12.88 -7.26
N ARG A 153 25.13 -12.22 -6.10
CA ARG A 153 26.39 -12.00 -5.39
C ARG A 153 26.96 -13.28 -4.78
N MET A 154 26.14 -14.31 -4.54
CA MET A 154 26.62 -15.61 -4.08
C MET A 154 27.16 -16.52 -5.19
N ALA A 155 26.91 -16.23 -6.46
CA ALA A 155 27.33 -17.05 -7.58
C ALA A 155 28.79 -16.85 -8.00
N VAL A 156 29.52 -15.89 -7.44
CA VAL A 156 30.87 -15.52 -7.91
C VAL A 156 32.00 -16.28 -7.19
N ASN A 157 31.75 -17.04 -6.16
CA ASN A 157 32.82 -17.64 -5.33
C ASN A 157 32.97 -19.17 -5.42
N PHE A 158 32.36 -19.86 -6.38
CA PHE A 158 32.56 -21.30 -6.55
C PHE A 158 33.36 -21.68 -7.83
N GLY A 159 34.40 -20.94 -8.15
CA GLY A 159 35.19 -21.22 -9.34
C GLY A 159 36.65 -20.81 -9.21
N ARG A 160 37.37 -21.31 -8.18
CA ARG A 160 38.82 -21.41 -8.20
C ARG A 160 39.28 -22.39 -7.11
N PHE A 161 39.43 -23.63 -7.50
CA PHE A 161 40.44 -24.55 -6.99
C PHE A 161 41.19 -25.08 -8.19
#